data_e558c098030dec1d54e9bdec66aa0bf5
#
_entry.id   e558c098030dec1d54e9bdec66aa0bf5
#
_cell.length_a   1.000
_cell.length_b   1.000
_cell.length_c   1.000
_cell.angle_alpha   90.00
_cell.angle_beta   90.00
_cell.angle_gamma   90.00
#
_symmetry.space_group_name_H-M   'P 1'
#
loop_
_entity.id
_entity.type
_entity.pdbx_description
1 polymer ?
#
loop_
_entity_poly.entity_id
_entity_poly.type
_entity_poly.pdbx_seq_one_letter_code
_entity_poly.pdbx_strand_id
1 'polypeptide(L)'
;QSIFLFLLITLSASAQQKITLEEIWGGAFRTQGMDELQSMKNTNQYTVLNFDRASRSMQIDLYDFATLKKVNTLIDTKNFPNLPMIDSYTFNKSEDLILLACNSKPIFRRSFTADYYLYDTKNKQLTQVLDYQIQEPTFSPDGKKLAFAKDNNLFIYTISSQSVEQITNDGVKNRIINGITDWVYEEEFAFVKAFDWNASSDKIAFIRFDESEVPEFTMDVYNQGLYPVQQTFKYPKAGEKNAVV
;
A
#
# COMPACT_ATOMS: atom_id res chain seq x y z
N GLN A 1 -27.61 60.50 -48.16
CA GLN A 1 -27.23 59.10 -48.42
C GLN A 1 -26.22 58.67 -47.37
N SER A 2 -26.66 57.85 -46.39
CA SER A 2 -25.80 57.27 -45.35
C SER A 2 -25.37 55.90 -45.80
N ILE A 3 -24.07 55.73 -45.95
CA ILE A 3 -23.44 54.42 -46.24
C ILE A 3 -23.21 53.66 -44.88
N PHE A 4 -23.96 52.60 -44.67
CA PHE A 4 -23.74 51.67 -43.53
C PHE A 4 -22.58 50.75 -43.90
N LEU A 5 -21.45 50.92 -43.22
CA LEU A 5 -20.31 50.03 -43.34
C LEU A 5 -20.56 48.81 -42.42
N PHE A 6 -20.90 47.64 -42.97
CA PHE A 6 -21.03 46.39 -42.27
C PHE A 6 -19.63 45.85 -41.98
N LEU A 7 -19.16 45.95 -40.72
CA LEU A 7 -17.93 45.34 -40.28
C LEU A 7 -18.21 43.84 -40.02
N LEU A 8 -17.82 43.00 -40.95
CA LEU A 8 -17.81 41.53 -40.75
C LEU A 8 -16.72 41.17 -39.75
N ILE A 9 -17.10 40.94 -38.49
CA ILE A 9 -16.23 40.32 -37.50
C ILE A 9 -16.21 38.83 -37.81
N THR A 10 -15.18 38.35 -38.46
CA THR A 10 -14.90 36.93 -38.58
C THR A 10 -14.42 36.45 -37.23
N LEU A 11 -15.30 35.84 -36.44
CA LEU A 11 -14.93 35.02 -35.29
C LEU A 11 -14.14 33.83 -35.82
N SER A 12 -12.82 33.88 -35.67
CA SER A 12 -11.96 32.70 -35.86
C SER A 12 -12.34 31.72 -34.80
N ALA A 13 -13.19 30.74 -35.13
CA ALA A 13 -13.34 29.55 -34.30
C ALA A 13 -11.98 28.89 -34.23
N SER A 14 -11.33 28.97 -33.09
CA SER A 14 -10.12 28.19 -32.83
C SER A 14 -10.50 26.73 -33.01
N ALA A 15 -10.02 26.12 -34.08
CA ALA A 15 -10.17 24.67 -34.28
C ALA A 15 -9.66 23.95 -33.04
N GLN A 16 -10.42 23.00 -32.54
CA GLN A 16 -9.98 22.14 -31.42
C GLN A 16 -8.56 21.67 -31.72
N GLN A 17 -7.66 21.97 -30.80
CA GLN A 17 -6.29 21.48 -30.89
C GLN A 17 -6.34 19.96 -30.89
N LYS A 18 -5.76 19.31 -31.89
CA LYS A 18 -5.71 17.86 -31.95
C LYS A 18 -4.79 17.38 -30.86
N ILE A 19 -5.28 16.47 -30.03
CA ILE A 19 -4.45 15.76 -29.05
C ILE A 19 -3.42 14.92 -29.80
N THR A 20 -2.16 15.08 -29.46
CA THR A 20 -1.04 14.32 -30.03
C THR A 20 -0.53 13.24 -29.09
N LEU A 21 0.17 12.25 -29.61
CA LEU A 21 0.81 11.21 -28.79
C LEU A 21 1.88 11.80 -27.88
N GLU A 22 2.60 12.81 -28.36
CA GLU A 22 3.62 13.55 -27.61
C GLU A 22 3.03 14.25 -26.39
N GLU A 23 1.84 14.86 -26.53
CA GLU A 23 1.15 15.50 -25.42
C GLU A 23 0.65 14.49 -24.40
N ILE A 24 0.12 13.33 -24.86
CA ILE A 24 -0.35 12.26 -23.96
C ILE A 24 0.83 11.70 -23.15
N TRP A 25 1.89 11.28 -23.83
CA TRP A 25 3.05 10.68 -23.17
C TRP A 25 3.94 11.69 -22.47
N GLY A 26 4.01 12.91 -22.96
CA GLY A 26 4.73 14.03 -22.33
C GLY A 26 4.07 14.57 -21.08
N GLY A 27 2.85 14.10 -20.76
CA GLY A 27 2.14 14.46 -19.53
C GLY A 27 1.46 15.83 -19.58
N ALA A 28 1.17 16.37 -20.77
CA ALA A 28 0.46 17.65 -20.94
C ALA A 28 -0.93 17.65 -20.28
N PHE A 29 -1.55 16.48 -20.12
CA PHE A 29 -2.87 16.29 -19.48
C PHE A 29 -2.78 15.79 -18.05
N ARG A 30 -1.58 15.75 -17.44
CA ARG A 30 -1.47 15.37 -16.02
C ARG A 30 -2.14 16.43 -15.17
N THR A 31 -3.17 16.03 -14.46
CA THR A 31 -3.77 16.85 -13.42
C THR A 31 -2.85 16.89 -12.20
N GLN A 32 -2.78 18.03 -11.54
CA GLN A 32 -2.17 18.11 -10.23
C GLN A 32 -3.16 17.49 -9.25
N GLY A 33 -2.83 16.27 -8.77
CA GLY A 33 -3.60 15.59 -7.72
C GLY A 33 -3.27 16.16 -6.34
N MET A 34 -4.12 15.85 -5.38
CA MET A 34 -3.81 16.04 -3.97
C MET A 34 -2.97 14.86 -3.51
N ASP A 35 -1.89 15.11 -2.77
CA ASP A 35 -1.09 14.07 -2.16
C ASP A 35 -1.92 13.28 -1.15
N GLU A 36 -1.65 11.98 -1.04
CA GLU A 36 -2.29 11.15 -0.02
C GLU A 36 -1.84 11.63 1.36
N LEU A 37 -2.80 11.98 2.20
CA LEU A 37 -2.56 12.44 3.56
C LEU A 37 -3.09 11.43 4.58
N GLN A 38 -2.40 11.32 5.72
CA GLN A 38 -2.86 10.57 6.88
C GLN A 38 -3.15 11.51 8.04
N SER A 39 -4.42 11.54 8.47
CA SER A 39 -4.84 12.32 9.62
C SER A 39 -4.28 11.74 10.91
N MET A 40 -3.67 12.57 11.75
CA MET A 40 -3.27 12.19 13.11
C MET A 40 -4.50 12.09 14.01
N LYS A 41 -4.56 11.05 14.84
CA LYS A 41 -5.72 10.79 15.72
C LYS A 41 -5.66 11.61 17.01
N ASN A 42 -4.45 11.94 17.45
CA ASN A 42 -4.20 12.56 18.75
C ASN A 42 -3.95 14.07 18.67
N THR A 43 -3.87 14.64 17.47
CA THR A 43 -3.61 16.07 17.24
C THR A 43 -4.42 16.60 16.06
N ASN A 44 -4.52 17.93 15.91
CA ASN A 44 -5.14 18.56 14.75
C ASN A 44 -4.14 18.69 13.57
N GLN A 45 -3.49 17.57 13.24
CA GLN A 45 -2.41 17.51 12.25
C GLN A 45 -2.60 16.35 11.29
N TYR A 46 -1.87 16.38 10.18
CA TYR A 46 -1.82 15.31 9.22
C TYR A 46 -0.40 15.12 8.71
N THR A 47 -0.10 13.95 8.18
CA THR A 47 1.20 13.66 7.58
C THR A 47 1.05 13.39 6.09
N VAL A 48 2.13 13.67 5.35
CA VAL A 48 2.25 13.41 3.91
C VAL A 48 3.61 12.78 3.66
N LEU A 49 3.66 11.76 2.81
CA LEU A 49 4.89 11.17 2.30
C LEU A 49 5.35 11.97 1.08
N ASN A 50 6.41 12.74 1.24
CA ASN A 50 6.97 13.61 0.21
C ASN A 50 8.29 13.07 -0.33
N PHE A 51 8.58 13.33 -1.61
CA PHE A 51 9.89 13.13 -2.20
C PHE A 51 10.60 14.47 -2.37
N ASP A 52 11.68 14.68 -1.63
CA ASP A 52 12.54 15.85 -1.79
C ASP A 52 13.53 15.62 -2.94
N ARG A 53 13.33 16.36 -4.03
CA ARG A 53 14.18 16.26 -5.24
C ARG A 53 15.59 16.74 -5.02
N ALA A 54 15.81 17.70 -4.11
CA ALA A 54 17.11 18.28 -3.86
C ALA A 54 18.04 17.30 -3.13
N SER A 55 17.54 16.66 -2.08
CA SER A 55 18.24 15.64 -1.32
C SER A 55 18.08 14.22 -1.86
N ARG A 56 17.15 14.01 -2.81
CA ARG A 56 16.72 12.69 -3.32
C ARG A 56 16.30 11.75 -2.20
N SER A 57 15.57 12.26 -1.22
CA SER A 57 15.11 11.52 -0.05
C SER A 57 13.59 11.53 0.06
N MET A 58 13.05 10.48 0.69
CA MET A 58 11.65 10.44 1.11
C MET A 58 11.53 11.07 2.50
N GLN A 59 10.47 11.85 2.71
CA GLN A 59 10.19 12.52 3.97
C GLN A 59 8.74 12.27 4.38
N ILE A 60 8.50 11.92 5.64
CA ILE A 60 7.18 11.98 6.25
C ILE A 60 7.08 13.32 6.95
N ASP A 61 6.35 14.23 6.35
CA ASP A 61 6.17 15.60 6.81
C ASP A 61 4.86 15.75 7.57
N LEU A 62 4.92 16.49 8.68
CA LEU A 62 3.77 16.80 9.54
C LEU A 62 3.27 18.21 9.24
N TYR A 63 1.97 18.34 9.01
CA TYR A 63 1.28 19.59 8.71
C TYR A 63 0.17 19.87 9.72
N ASP A 64 -0.16 21.13 9.90
CA ASP A 64 -1.28 21.57 10.71
C ASP A 64 -2.52 21.82 9.84
N PHE A 65 -3.67 21.29 10.21
CA PHE A 65 -4.91 21.41 9.45
C PHE A 65 -5.46 22.84 9.37
N ALA A 66 -5.24 23.66 10.40
CA ALA A 66 -5.80 25.01 10.41
C ALA A 66 -5.00 25.96 9.52
N THR A 67 -3.68 25.81 9.50
CA THR A 67 -2.78 26.70 8.78
C THR A 67 -2.29 26.15 7.45
N LEU A 68 -2.45 24.84 7.21
CA LEU A 68 -1.91 24.08 6.08
C LEU A 68 -0.39 24.20 5.92
N LYS A 69 0.30 24.57 7.01
CA LYS A 69 1.76 24.72 7.00
C LYS A 69 2.44 23.50 7.57
N LYS A 70 3.59 23.18 6.98
CA LYS A 70 4.50 22.18 7.51
C LYS A 70 4.97 22.59 8.91
N VAL A 71 4.78 21.71 9.88
CA VAL A 71 5.19 21.87 11.27
C VAL A 71 6.55 21.25 11.51
N ASN A 72 6.75 20.02 10.96
CA ASN A 72 7.98 19.25 11.20
C ASN A 72 8.16 18.20 10.11
N THR A 73 9.35 17.60 10.04
CA THR A 73 9.62 16.35 9.36
C THR A 73 9.83 15.26 10.41
N LEU A 74 8.99 14.23 10.39
CA LEU A 74 9.06 13.13 11.36
C LEU A 74 10.25 12.22 11.07
N ILE A 75 10.42 11.86 9.80
CA ILE A 75 11.54 11.06 9.28
C ILE A 75 11.99 11.62 7.93
N ASP A 76 13.30 11.60 7.71
CA ASP A 76 13.94 11.90 6.42
C ASP A 76 14.93 10.77 6.11
N THR A 77 14.72 10.06 5.00
CA THR A 77 15.52 8.88 4.62
C THR A 77 17.00 9.20 4.37
N LYS A 78 17.36 10.48 4.11
CA LYS A 78 18.77 10.87 4.01
C LYS A 78 19.60 10.60 5.27
N ASN A 79 18.92 10.54 6.43
CA ASN A 79 19.57 10.24 7.72
C ASN A 79 19.75 8.73 7.95
N PHE A 80 19.22 7.89 7.05
CA PHE A 80 19.23 6.44 7.16
C PHE A 80 19.67 5.80 5.84
N PRO A 81 20.99 5.78 5.53
CA PRO A 81 21.50 5.35 4.21
C PRO A 81 21.09 3.96 3.77
N ASN A 82 20.77 3.08 4.74
CA ASN A 82 20.34 1.69 4.47
C ASN A 82 18.82 1.54 4.38
N LEU A 83 18.05 2.59 4.60
CA LEU A 83 16.59 2.55 4.43
C LEU A 83 16.26 2.72 2.95
N PRO A 84 15.59 1.76 2.31
CA PRO A 84 15.11 1.91 0.94
C PRO A 84 14.07 3.04 0.83
N MET A 85 13.64 3.33 -0.39
CA MET A 85 12.51 4.24 -0.61
C MET A 85 11.27 3.71 0.10
N ILE A 86 10.55 4.60 0.78
CA ILE A 86 9.32 4.28 1.50
C ILE A 86 8.18 4.23 0.48
N ASP A 87 7.49 3.09 0.40
CA ASP A 87 6.31 2.93 -0.44
C ASP A 87 5.03 3.39 0.28
N SER A 88 4.92 3.06 1.57
CA SER A 88 3.81 3.45 2.44
C SER A 88 4.21 3.42 3.91
N TYR A 89 3.35 3.95 4.78
CA TYR A 89 3.60 3.95 6.23
C TYR A 89 2.30 3.89 7.03
N THR A 90 2.40 3.44 8.28
CA THR A 90 1.28 3.37 9.23
C THR A 90 1.76 3.69 10.63
N PHE A 91 0.98 4.46 11.39
CA PHE A 91 1.25 4.73 12.80
C PHE A 91 0.65 3.66 13.71
N ASN A 92 1.29 3.42 14.85
CA ASN A 92 0.63 2.77 15.96
C ASN A 92 -0.42 3.72 16.61
N LYS A 93 -1.22 3.21 17.55
CA LYS A 93 -2.31 3.98 18.19
C LYS A 93 -1.84 5.22 18.94
N SER A 94 -0.66 5.17 19.55
CA SER A 94 -0.04 6.30 20.29
C SER A 94 0.72 7.27 19.40
N GLU A 95 0.87 6.96 18.10
CA GLU A 95 1.56 7.78 17.09
C GLU A 95 3.04 8.05 17.41
N ASP A 96 3.65 7.20 18.21
CA ASP A 96 5.07 7.26 18.55
C ASP A 96 5.92 6.23 17.79
N LEU A 97 5.30 5.26 17.13
CA LEU A 97 5.95 4.31 16.21
C LEU A 97 5.36 4.45 14.82
N ILE A 98 6.22 4.45 13.82
CA ILE A 98 5.85 4.40 12.41
C ILE A 98 6.36 3.08 11.82
N LEU A 99 5.46 2.32 11.22
CA LEU A 99 5.78 1.15 10.43
C LEU A 99 5.91 1.58 8.97
N LEU A 100 7.10 1.43 8.40
CA LEU A 100 7.45 1.81 7.03
C LEU A 100 7.48 0.56 6.16
N ALA A 101 6.77 0.58 5.03
CA ALA A 101 6.86 -0.44 3.99
C ALA A 101 7.82 0.02 2.89
N CYS A 102 8.73 -0.85 2.48
CA CYS A 102 9.73 -0.61 1.44
C CYS A 102 9.83 -1.82 0.51
N ASN A 103 10.33 -1.61 -0.70
CA ASN A 103 10.57 -2.69 -1.66
C ASN A 103 9.35 -3.57 -1.90
N SER A 104 8.17 -2.98 -1.99
CA SER A 104 6.91 -3.68 -2.18
C SER A 104 6.89 -4.49 -3.48
N LYS A 105 6.46 -5.76 -3.38
CA LYS A 105 6.29 -6.66 -4.53
C LYS A 105 4.83 -7.04 -4.64
N PRO A 106 4.13 -6.66 -5.71
CA PRO A 106 2.72 -6.98 -5.87
C PRO A 106 2.53 -8.50 -6.01
N ILE A 107 1.45 -9.00 -5.42
CA ILE A 107 0.97 -10.39 -5.58
C ILE A 107 -0.20 -10.38 -6.55
N PHE A 108 -1.26 -9.63 -6.22
CA PHE A 108 -2.41 -9.39 -7.06
C PHE A 108 -2.64 -7.87 -7.20
N ARG A 109 -3.87 -7.42 -7.37
CA ARG A 109 -4.20 -6.01 -7.56
C ARG A 109 -3.89 -5.13 -6.34
N ARG A 110 -4.11 -5.64 -5.13
CA ARG A 110 -4.00 -4.91 -3.86
C ARG A 110 -2.96 -5.52 -2.93
N SER A 111 -2.85 -6.85 -2.91
CA SER A 111 -1.92 -7.58 -2.06
C SER A 111 -0.49 -7.43 -2.53
N PHE A 112 0.40 -7.31 -1.58
CA PHE A 112 1.85 -7.24 -1.82
C PHE A 112 2.61 -7.78 -0.61
N THR A 113 3.85 -8.19 -0.84
CA THR A 113 4.85 -8.36 0.20
C THR A 113 5.77 -7.15 0.24
N ALA A 114 6.30 -6.82 1.41
CA ALA A 114 7.29 -5.74 1.54
C ALA A 114 8.30 -6.02 2.65
N ASP A 115 9.40 -5.28 2.62
CA ASP A 115 10.32 -5.16 3.75
C ASP A 115 9.76 -4.11 4.70
N TYR A 116 9.78 -4.38 6.00
CA TYR A 116 9.21 -3.47 6.98
C TYR A 116 10.24 -2.98 7.98
N TYR A 117 10.13 -1.70 8.31
CA TYR A 117 10.96 -1.01 9.28
C TYR A 117 10.10 -0.31 10.32
N LEU A 118 10.51 -0.37 11.57
CA LEU A 118 9.92 0.39 12.68
C LEU A 118 10.78 1.62 12.95
N TYR A 119 10.14 2.77 12.95
CA TYR A 119 10.75 4.03 13.32
C TYR A 119 10.13 4.56 14.61
N ASP A 120 10.94 4.72 15.66
CA ASP A 120 10.56 5.37 16.91
C ASP A 120 10.73 6.89 16.75
N THR A 121 9.63 7.62 16.80
CA THR A 121 9.62 9.08 16.58
C THR A 121 10.26 9.85 17.74
N LYS A 122 10.28 9.30 18.95
CA LYS A 122 10.85 9.90 20.15
C LYS A 122 12.37 9.72 20.21
N ASN A 123 12.81 8.47 20.03
CA ASN A 123 14.23 8.11 20.14
C ASN A 123 14.98 8.26 18.81
N LYS A 124 14.28 8.53 17.71
CA LYS A 124 14.83 8.63 16.33
C LYS A 124 15.57 7.35 15.90
N GLN A 125 15.11 6.21 16.38
CA GLN A 125 15.69 4.90 16.06
C GLN A 125 14.90 4.21 14.96
N LEU A 126 15.64 3.62 14.02
CA LEU A 126 15.10 2.80 12.93
C LEU A 126 15.55 1.36 13.14
N THR A 127 14.61 0.42 13.09
CA THR A 127 14.87 -1.02 13.23
C THR A 127 14.19 -1.76 12.11
N GLN A 128 14.90 -2.62 11.40
CA GLN A 128 14.28 -3.55 10.46
C GLN A 128 13.48 -4.59 11.25
N VAL A 129 12.21 -4.82 10.86
CA VAL A 129 11.33 -5.75 11.57
C VAL A 129 11.81 -7.19 11.38
N LEU A 130 12.03 -7.58 10.12
CA LEU A 130 12.48 -8.92 9.74
C LEU A 130 13.40 -8.81 8.52
N ASP A 131 14.22 -9.82 8.27
CA ASP A 131 15.13 -9.93 7.13
C ASP A 131 14.48 -10.58 5.89
N TYR A 132 13.16 -10.75 5.92
CA TYR A 132 12.34 -11.27 4.83
C TYR A 132 11.03 -10.49 4.71
N GLN A 133 10.43 -10.55 3.53
CA GLN A 133 9.18 -9.86 3.23
C GLN A 133 7.96 -10.53 3.86
N ILE A 134 7.01 -9.71 4.31
CA ILE A 134 5.75 -10.12 4.94
C ILE A 134 4.57 -9.35 4.36
N GLN A 135 3.35 -9.80 4.69
CA GLN A 135 2.09 -9.19 4.27
C GLN A 135 1.31 -8.66 5.48
N GLU A 136 0.64 -7.53 5.31
CA GLU A 136 -0.37 -6.97 6.22
C GLU A 136 0.07 -6.81 7.70
N PRO A 137 1.33 -6.40 8.00
CA PRO A 137 1.72 -6.23 9.39
C PRO A 137 0.84 -5.15 10.06
N THR A 138 0.23 -5.54 11.17
CA THR A 138 -0.77 -4.73 11.88
C THR A 138 -0.40 -4.63 13.36
N PHE A 139 -0.26 -3.39 13.87
CA PHE A 139 0.00 -3.16 15.28
C PHE A 139 -1.11 -3.71 16.17
N SER A 140 -0.72 -4.33 17.29
CA SER A 140 -1.64 -4.54 18.40
C SER A 140 -2.12 -3.19 18.97
N PRO A 141 -3.34 -3.08 19.53
CA PRO A 141 -3.85 -1.83 20.11
C PRO A 141 -2.96 -1.21 21.19
N ASP A 142 -2.17 -2.01 21.92
CA ASP A 142 -1.20 -1.54 22.91
C ASP A 142 0.16 -1.14 22.30
N GLY A 143 0.34 -1.33 20.98
CA GLY A 143 1.54 -0.95 20.24
C GLY A 143 2.78 -1.82 20.49
N LYS A 144 2.65 -2.96 21.19
CA LYS A 144 3.79 -3.79 21.57
C LYS A 144 4.12 -4.93 20.61
N LYS A 145 3.19 -5.25 19.72
CA LYS A 145 3.29 -6.37 18.79
C LYS A 145 2.84 -5.99 17.40
N LEU A 146 3.29 -6.76 16.40
CA LEU A 146 2.76 -6.78 15.05
C LEU A 146 2.24 -8.18 14.76
N ALA A 147 0.98 -8.30 14.29
CA ALA A 147 0.53 -9.51 13.63
C ALA A 147 0.74 -9.38 12.13
N PHE A 148 1.14 -10.42 11.46
CA PHE A 148 1.39 -10.41 10.02
C PHE A 148 1.15 -11.78 9.39
N ALA A 149 0.99 -11.78 8.07
CA ALA A 149 0.90 -13.02 7.30
C ALA A 149 2.20 -13.30 6.52
N LYS A 150 2.56 -14.57 6.46
CA LYS A 150 3.66 -15.09 5.64
C LYS A 150 3.38 -16.54 5.26
N ASP A 151 3.59 -16.89 3.99
CA ASP A 151 3.40 -18.26 3.49
C ASP A 151 2.04 -18.86 3.92
N ASN A 152 0.95 -18.09 3.77
CA ASN A 152 -0.43 -18.41 4.12
C ASN A 152 -0.67 -18.69 5.61
N ASN A 153 0.24 -18.29 6.49
CA ASN A 153 0.10 -18.44 7.93
C ASN A 153 0.21 -17.11 8.66
N LEU A 154 -0.40 -17.04 9.85
CA LEU A 154 -0.32 -15.90 10.76
C LEU A 154 0.83 -16.05 11.74
N PHE A 155 1.48 -14.93 12.02
CA PHE A 155 2.59 -14.78 12.94
C PHE A 155 2.40 -13.54 13.82
N ILE A 156 3.06 -13.53 14.96
CA ILE A 156 3.18 -12.37 15.85
C ILE A 156 4.65 -12.03 16.02
N TYR A 157 5.01 -10.79 15.79
CA TYR A 157 6.31 -10.20 16.12
C TYR A 157 6.16 -9.36 17.39
N THR A 158 6.96 -9.64 18.42
CA THR A 158 7.04 -8.85 19.66
C THR A 158 8.15 -7.83 19.54
N ILE A 159 7.80 -6.53 19.57
CA ILE A 159 8.71 -5.42 19.26
C ILE A 159 9.89 -5.35 20.24
N SER A 160 9.64 -5.51 21.55
CA SER A 160 10.69 -5.37 22.57
C SER A 160 11.74 -6.48 22.56
N SER A 161 11.35 -7.70 22.24
CA SER A 161 12.25 -8.87 22.19
C SER A 161 12.70 -9.22 20.77
N GLN A 162 12.12 -8.61 19.76
CA GLN A 162 12.33 -8.93 18.33
C GLN A 162 12.10 -10.41 18.03
N SER A 163 11.20 -11.05 18.77
CA SER A 163 10.88 -12.48 18.62
C SER A 163 9.64 -12.66 17.76
N VAL A 164 9.63 -13.75 16.99
CA VAL A 164 8.51 -14.18 16.14
C VAL A 164 7.89 -15.44 16.71
N GLU A 165 6.56 -15.45 16.79
CA GLU A 165 5.76 -16.62 17.15
C GLU A 165 4.82 -16.95 15.99
N GLN A 166 4.79 -18.21 15.55
CA GLN A 166 3.87 -18.69 14.54
C GLN A 166 2.54 -19.09 15.20
N ILE A 167 1.42 -18.56 14.70
CA ILE A 167 0.08 -18.76 15.27
C ILE A 167 -0.67 -19.89 14.55
N THR A 168 -0.60 -19.92 13.21
CA THR A 168 -1.19 -20.99 12.40
C THR A 168 -0.12 -21.76 11.67
N ASN A 169 -0.34 -23.03 11.37
CA ASN A 169 0.66 -23.91 10.77
C ASN A 169 0.11 -24.83 9.65
N ASP A 170 -1.15 -24.63 9.28
CA ASP A 170 -1.83 -25.41 8.24
C ASP A 170 -1.92 -24.70 6.88
N GLY A 171 -1.35 -23.48 6.79
CA GLY A 171 -1.30 -22.71 5.56
C GLY A 171 -0.50 -23.40 4.46
N VAL A 172 -1.12 -23.57 3.30
CA VAL A 172 -0.52 -24.22 2.12
C VAL A 172 -0.98 -23.48 0.86
N LYS A 173 -0.03 -23.10 0.02
CA LYS A 173 -0.32 -22.44 -1.25
C LYS A 173 -1.36 -23.21 -2.08
N ASN A 174 -2.34 -22.52 -2.64
CA ASN A 174 -3.45 -23.05 -3.42
C ASN A 174 -4.35 -24.04 -2.64
N ARG A 175 -4.35 -23.99 -1.32
CA ARG A 175 -5.19 -24.85 -0.48
C ARG A 175 -5.74 -24.12 0.73
N ILE A 176 -4.89 -23.70 1.66
CA ILE A 176 -5.31 -23.11 2.94
C ILE A 176 -4.62 -21.77 3.12
N ILE A 177 -5.41 -20.75 3.40
CA ILE A 177 -4.93 -19.40 3.64
C ILE A 177 -5.48 -18.92 4.99
N ASN A 178 -4.61 -18.44 5.86
CA ASN A 178 -4.97 -17.91 7.18
C ASN A 178 -4.68 -16.41 7.26
N GLY A 179 -5.71 -15.62 7.53
CA GLY A 179 -5.59 -14.21 7.87
C GLY A 179 -5.35 -13.25 6.71
N ILE A 180 -5.22 -13.74 5.49
CA ILE A 180 -5.25 -12.95 4.25
C ILE A 180 -6.25 -13.60 3.30
N THR A 181 -6.71 -12.84 2.30
CA THR A 181 -7.73 -13.33 1.37
C THR A 181 -7.14 -14.18 0.24
N ASP A 182 -8.00 -15.00 -0.37
CA ASP A 182 -7.77 -15.55 -1.70
C ASP A 182 -7.96 -14.48 -2.78
N TRP A 183 -7.73 -14.84 -4.05
CA TRP A 183 -7.87 -13.91 -5.18
C TRP A 183 -9.27 -13.33 -5.31
N VAL A 184 -10.33 -14.14 -5.11
CA VAL A 184 -11.73 -13.73 -5.30
C VAL A 184 -12.14 -12.68 -4.26
N TYR A 185 -11.82 -12.90 -2.98
CA TYR A 185 -12.16 -11.97 -1.92
C TYR A 185 -11.38 -10.65 -2.05
N GLU A 186 -10.12 -10.71 -2.49
CA GLU A 186 -9.35 -9.51 -2.78
C GLU A 186 -9.99 -8.70 -3.93
N GLU A 187 -10.35 -9.36 -5.02
CA GLU A 187 -10.84 -8.69 -6.23
C GLU A 187 -12.27 -8.18 -6.06
N GLU A 188 -13.18 -9.00 -5.53
CA GLU A 188 -14.60 -8.72 -5.47
C GLU A 188 -15.00 -7.90 -4.22
N PHE A 189 -14.33 -8.10 -3.09
CA PHE A 189 -14.66 -7.42 -1.84
C PHE A 189 -13.63 -6.35 -1.44
N ALA A 190 -12.58 -6.18 -2.22
CA ALA A 190 -11.61 -5.09 -2.10
C ALA A 190 -10.85 -5.03 -0.76
N PHE A 191 -10.58 -6.18 -0.12
CA PHE A 191 -9.74 -6.26 1.07
C PHE A 191 -8.71 -7.40 0.95
N VAL A 192 -7.61 -7.29 1.68
CA VAL A 192 -6.52 -8.27 1.73
C VAL A 192 -6.37 -8.82 3.14
N LYS A 193 -6.30 -7.93 4.12
CA LYS A 193 -6.17 -8.29 5.53
C LYS A 193 -7.46 -8.94 6.05
N ALA A 194 -7.39 -10.21 6.43
CA ALA A 194 -8.49 -11.00 6.94
C ALA A 194 -8.28 -11.43 8.41
N PHE A 195 -7.65 -10.59 9.22
CA PHE A 195 -7.49 -10.76 10.66
C PHE A 195 -7.55 -9.42 11.38
N ASP A 196 -7.85 -9.46 12.69
CA ASP A 196 -7.78 -8.26 13.52
C ASP A 196 -7.51 -8.60 14.98
N TRP A 197 -6.90 -7.66 15.71
CA TRP A 197 -6.69 -7.75 17.14
C TRP A 197 -7.95 -7.40 17.92
N ASN A 198 -8.13 -8.05 19.07
CA ASN A 198 -9.08 -7.56 20.05
C ASN A 198 -8.52 -6.32 20.80
N ALA A 199 -9.39 -5.58 21.47
CA ALA A 199 -9.02 -4.33 22.15
C ALA A 199 -7.96 -4.50 23.25
N SER A 200 -7.87 -5.69 23.88
CA SER A 200 -6.88 -6.02 24.91
C SER A 200 -5.55 -6.53 24.39
N SER A 201 -5.36 -6.64 23.07
CA SER A 201 -4.09 -7.05 22.44
C SER A 201 -3.62 -8.47 22.78
N ASP A 202 -4.53 -9.33 23.21
CA ASP A 202 -4.24 -10.71 23.66
C ASP A 202 -4.85 -11.78 22.76
N LYS A 203 -5.71 -11.40 21.80
CA LYS A 203 -6.37 -12.31 20.87
C LYS A 203 -6.39 -11.73 19.47
N ILE A 204 -6.37 -12.63 18.48
CA ILE A 204 -6.58 -12.31 17.06
C ILE A 204 -7.77 -13.14 16.57
N ALA A 205 -8.74 -12.48 15.95
CA ALA A 205 -9.74 -13.12 15.11
C ALA A 205 -9.21 -13.12 13.68
N PHE A 206 -9.41 -14.20 12.95
CA PHE A 206 -9.01 -14.29 11.55
C PHE A 206 -9.97 -15.17 10.76
N ILE A 207 -9.97 -14.96 9.46
CA ILE A 207 -10.68 -15.79 8.49
C ILE A 207 -9.69 -16.82 7.93
N ARG A 208 -10.14 -18.07 7.86
CA ARG A 208 -9.43 -19.17 7.23
C ARG A 208 -10.15 -19.54 5.96
N PHE A 209 -9.45 -19.47 4.83
CA PHE A 209 -9.98 -19.84 3.53
C PHE A 209 -9.48 -21.23 3.14
N ASP A 210 -10.39 -22.10 2.72
CA ASP A 210 -10.08 -23.38 2.10
C ASP A 210 -10.43 -23.31 0.61
N GLU A 211 -9.41 -23.12 -0.21
CA GLU A 211 -9.51 -23.08 -1.68
C GLU A 211 -9.11 -24.39 -2.34
N SER A 212 -9.05 -25.50 -1.59
CA SER A 212 -8.60 -26.79 -2.09
C SER A 212 -9.39 -27.30 -3.28
N GLU A 213 -10.71 -27.02 -3.30
CA GLU A 213 -11.62 -27.43 -4.37
C GLU A 213 -11.84 -26.35 -5.44
N VAL A 214 -11.25 -25.17 -5.28
CA VAL A 214 -11.31 -24.12 -6.32
C VAL A 214 -10.42 -24.54 -7.48
N PRO A 215 -10.92 -24.45 -8.75
CA PRO A 215 -10.11 -24.77 -9.92
C PRO A 215 -8.90 -23.86 -10.07
N GLU A 216 -7.85 -24.41 -10.68
CA GLU A 216 -6.64 -23.65 -11.01
C GLU A 216 -6.74 -23.03 -12.41
N PHE A 217 -6.24 -21.83 -12.53
CA PHE A 217 -6.04 -21.13 -13.78
C PHE A 217 -4.57 -20.79 -13.98
N THR A 218 -4.06 -21.05 -15.18
CA THR A 218 -2.68 -20.73 -15.54
C THR A 218 -2.67 -19.70 -16.65
N MET A 219 -1.90 -18.64 -16.48
CA MET A 219 -1.69 -17.61 -17.48
C MET A 219 -0.21 -17.38 -17.76
N ASP A 220 0.08 -16.96 -18.98
CA ASP A 220 1.41 -16.56 -19.39
C ASP A 220 1.66 -15.10 -18.99
N VAL A 221 2.74 -14.86 -18.22
CA VAL A 221 3.17 -13.52 -17.80
C VAL A 221 4.47 -13.15 -18.48
N TYR A 222 4.44 -12.09 -19.29
CA TYR A 222 5.60 -11.55 -19.97
C TYR A 222 6.25 -10.46 -19.12
N ASN A 223 7.32 -10.79 -18.40
CA ASN A 223 8.05 -9.83 -17.57
C ASN A 223 9.16 -9.14 -18.40
N GLN A 224 10.38 -9.70 -18.37
CA GLN A 224 11.53 -9.10 -19.04
C GLN A 224 12.19 -10.05 -20.06
N GLY A 225 11.72 -11.29 -20.17
CA GLY A 225 12.26 -12.30 -21.08
C GLY A 225 11.49 -12.39 -22.40
N LEU A 226 12.08 -13.07 -23.39
CA LEU A 226 11.44 -13.39 -24.67
C LEU A 226 10.32 -14.43 -24.51
N TYR A 227 10.40 -15.25 -23.48
CA TYR A 227 9.41 -16.29 -23.19
C TYR A 227 8.64 -15.94 -21.92
N PRO A 228 7.34 -16.28 -21.87
CA PRO A 228 6.52 -16.04 -20.69
C PRO A 228 6.93 -16.97 -19.54
N VAL A 229 6.67 -16.51 -18.31
CA VAL A 229 6.64 -17.35 -17.12
C VAL A 229 5.19 -17.70 -16.84
N GLN A 230 4.88 -18.96 -16.59
CA GLN A 230 3.53 -19.37 -16.23
C GLN A 230 3.25 -19.05 -14.77
N GLN A 231 2.15 -18.34 -14.53
CA GLN A 231 1.60 -18.09 -13.20
C GLN A 231 0.32 -18.89 -13.03
N THR A 232 0.30 -19.77 -12.02
CA THR A 232 -0.86 -20.59 -11.66
C THR A 232 -1.42 -20.15 -10.31
N PHE A 233 -2.73 -19.92 -10.25
CA PHE A 233 -3.45 -19.53 -9.04
C PHE A 233 -4.89 -20.04 -9.09
N LYS A 234 -5.59 -20.02 -7.94
CA LYS A 234 -6.99 -20.44 -7.84
C LYS A 234 -7.90 -19.37 -8.45
N TYR A 235 -8.73 -19.77 -9.39
CA TYR A 235 -9.63 -18.88 -10.12
C TYR A 235 -10.92 -19.62 -10.52
N PRO A 236 -12.01 -19.44 -9.77
CA PRO A 236 -13.28 -20.08 -10.11
C PRO A 236 -13.94 -19.35 -11.28
N LYS A 237 -14.34 -20.07 -12.32
CA LYS A 237 -15.21 -19.55 -13.36
C LYS A 237 -16.67 -19.64 -12.93
N ALA A 238 -17.55 -18.99 -13.68
CA ALA A 238 -18.99 -19.02 -13.40
C ALA A 238 -19.52 -20.47 -13.31
N GLY A 239 -20.18 -20.79 -12.18
CA GLY A 239 -20.72 -22.12 -11.89
C GLY A 239 -19.75 -23.10 -11.23
N GLU A 240 -18.50 -22.74 -11.01
CA GLU A 240 -17.52 -23.55 -10.29
C GLU A 240 -17.52 -23.24 -8.78
N LYS A 241 -16.84 -24.11 -8.00
CA LYS A 241 -16.73 -23.94 -6.55
C LYS A 241 -15.85 -22.76 -6.21
N ASN A 242 -16.27 -22.01 -5.20
CA ASN A 242 -15.50 -20.96 -4.57
C ASN A 242 -14.80 -21.46 -3.30
N ALA A 243 -13.90 -20.65 -2.72
CA ALA A 243 -13.29 -20.97 -1.43
C ALA A 243 -14.37 -21.07 -0.33
N VAL A 244 -14.13 -21.98 0.62
CA VAL A 244 -14.93 -22.11 1.83
C VAL A 244 -14.25 -21.31 2.94
N VAL A 245 -15.08 -20.58 3.72
CA VAL A 245 -14.64 -19.74 4.84
C VAL A 245 -15.26 -20.23 6.14
#